data_bc813efc5f2c050a83fe454502652e56
#
_entry.id   bc813efc5f2c050a83fe454502652e56
#
_cell.length_a   1.000
_cell.length_b   1.000
_cell.length_c   1.000
_cell.angle_alpha   90.00
_cell.angle_beta   90.00
_cell.angle_gamma   90.00
#
_symmetry.space_group_name_H-M   'P 1'
#
loop_
_entity.id
_entity.type
_entity.pdbx_description
1 polymer ?
#
loop_
_entity_poly.entity_id
_entity_poly.type
_entity_poly.pdbx_seq_one_letter_code
_entity_poly.pdbx_strand_id
1 'polypeptide(L)'
;MNKQELVKQIKEKRSFLCVGLDSDIKKLPAHLKESEDAVFEFNKAIIDATAPYTVAYKPNLAFYEACGVKGWISFEKTVNYIKENYPEIFIIADAKRGDIGNTSSLYARSFFEEMKVDSITVAPYMGEDSVKPFLAYEGSWVIVLALTSNPGSHDFQLTKDEEGKMLFERVLETSQKWGSDENMMYVVGATQGKSFENVRNIVPNHFLLVPGVGAQGGSLEEVCKYGMNDDCGLLVNASRAIIFADSTENFAAVAAEKAADYQQQMENELKLRNII
;
A
#
# COMPACT_ATOMS: atom_id res chain seq x y z
N MET A 1 2.77 -8.51 11.29
CA MET A 1 2.10 -9.57 10.48
C MET A 1 3.12 -10.20 9.55
N ASN A 2 3.24 -11.53 9.49
CA ASN A 2 4.12 -12.25 8.55
C ASN A 2 3.40 -12.57 7.22
N LYS A 3 4.14 -13.15 6.24
CA LYS A 3 3.61 -13.46 4.90
C LYS A 3 2.44 -14.45 4.95
N GLN A 4 2.57 -15.51 5.74
CA GLN A 4 1.54 -16.55 5.85
C GLN A 4 0.26 -15.99 6.47
N GLU A 5 0.37 -15.10 7.45
CA GLU A 5 -0.77 -14.40 8.06
C GLU A 5 -1.48 -13.50 7.05
N LEU A 6 -0.72 -12.76 6.22
CA LEU A 6 -1.29 -11.92 5.17
C LEU A 6 -2.02 -12.77 4.11
N VAL A 7 -1.41 -13.87 3.65
CA VAL A 7 -2.03 -14.82 2.71
C VAL A 7 -3.31 -15.43 3.31
N LYS A 8 -3.28 -15.78 4.59
CA LYS A 8 -4.46 -16.28 5.30
C LYS A 8 -5.60 -15.25 5.28
N GLN A 9 -5.30 -13.98 5.60
CA GLN A 9 -6.31 -12.90 5.54
C GLN A 9 -6.89 -12.71 4.13
N ILE A 10 -6.05 -12.78 3.09
CA ILE A 10 -6.51 -12.72 1.70
C ILE A 10 -7.52 -13.84 1.40
N LYS A 11 -7.23 -15.06 1.82
CA LYS A 11 -8.12 -16.21 1.61
C LYS A 11 -9.41 -16.12 2.43
N GLU A 12 -9.33 -15.74 3.70
CA GLU A 12 -10.49 -15.62 4.60
C GLU A 12 -11.44 -14.51 4.15
N LYS A 13 -10.91 -13.31 3.83
CA LYS A 13 -11.69 -12.17 3.34
C LYS A 13 -12.04 -12.26 1.86
N ARG A 14 -11.42 -13.23 1.15
CA ARG A 14 -11.56 -13.39 -0.32
C ARG A 14 -11.26 -12.09 -1.05
N SER A 15 -10.23 -11.39 -0.58
CA SER A 15 -9.89 -10.03 -0.99
C SER A 15 -8.39 -9.81 -0.85
N PHE A 16 -7.82 -9.02 -1.74
CA PHE A 16 -6.48 -8.46 -1.63
C PHE A 16 -6.52 -6.93 -1.75
N LEU A 17 -7.65 -6.36 -1.29
CA LEU A 17 -7.91 -4.93 -1.27
C LEU A 17 -7.07 -4.25 -0.19
N CYS A 18 -6.37 -3.20 -0.60
CA CYS A 18 -5.74 -2.21 0.26
C CYS A 18 -6.51 -0.90 0.14
N VAL A 19 -7.18 -0.47 1.20
CA VAL A 19 -7.88 0.82 1.18
C VAL A 19 -6.90 1.94 1.55
N GLY A 20 -6.74 2.90 0.62
CA GLY A 20 -5.91 4.08 0.86
C GLY A 20 -6.65 5.12 1.70
N LEU A 21 -6.05 5.53 2.81
CA LEU A 21 -6.55 6.61 3.67
C LEU A 21 -5.86 7.94 3.32
N ASP A 22 -6.10 8.39 2.09
CA ASP A 22 -5.59 9.66 1.53
C ASP A 22 -6.55 10.81 1.92
N SER A 23 -6.75 11.05 3.21
CA SER A 23 -7.83 11.81 3.82
C SER A 23 -7.59 13.32 3.72
N ASP A 24 -7.90 13.88 2.55
CA ASP A 24 -7.81 15.33 2.29
C ASP A 24 -8.88 16.08 3.09
N ILE A 25 -8.46 16.86 4.09
CA ILE A 25 -9.37 17.64 4.96
C ILE A 25 -10.32 18.54 4.16
N LYS A 26 -9.95 18.97 2.95
CA LYS A 26 -10.79 19.81 2.11
C LYS A 26 -11.99 19.05 1.50
N LYS A 27 -11.86 17.72 1.39
CA LYS A 27 -12.85 16.83 0.76
C LYS A 27 -13.72 16.09 1.75
N LEU A 28 -13.45 16.22 3.04
CA LEU A 28 -14.25 15.56 4.08
C LEU A 28 -15.72 16.03 4.02
N PRO A 29 -16.68 15.17 4.38
CA PRO A 29 -18.08 15.54 4.56
C PRO A 29 -18.24 16.77 5.46
N ALA A 30 -19.18 17.65 5.14
CA ALA A 30 -19.32 18.93 5.81
C ALA A 30 -19.53 18.79 7.33
N HIS A 31 -20.33 17.82 7.75
CA HIS A 31 -20.63 17.58 9.18
C HIS A 31 -19.41 17.16 10.02
N LEU A 32 -18.37 16.59 9.41
CA LEU A 32 -17.15 16.21 10.12
C LEU A 32 -16.17 17.37 10.28
N LYS A 33 -16.26 18.42 9.44
CA LYS A 33 -15.28 19.53 9.44
C LYS A 33 -15.28 20.36 10.73
N GLU A 34 -16.36 20.29 11.51
CA GLU A 34 -16.49 20.99 12.79
C GLU A 34 -15.96 20.16 13.97
N SER A 35 -15.61 18.88 13.75
CA SER A 35 -15.06 18.04 14.80
C SER A 35 -13.62 18.46 15.15
N GLU A 36 -13.21 18.17 16.39
CA GLU A 36 -11.85 18.47 16.88
C GLU A 36 -10.78 17.76 16.03
N ASP A 37 -11.07 16.56 15.55
CA ASP A 37 -10.18 15.72 14.74
C ASP A 37 -10.94 15.11 13.55
N ALA A 38 -11.32 15.96 12.61
CA ALA A 38 -12.11 15.58 11.43
C ALA A 38 -11.47 14.46 10.61
N VAL A 39 -10.14 14.43 10.51
CA VAL A 39 -9.40 13.40 9.74
C VAL A 39 -9.51 12.05 10.42
N PHE A 40 -9.33 12.00 11.74
CA PHE A 40 -9.47 10.75 12.48
C PHE A 40 -10.92 10.23 12.47
N GLU A 41 -11.91 11.09 12.72
CA GLU A 41 -13.32 10.69 12.70
C GLU A 41 -13.74 10.14 11.32
N PHE A 42 -13.27 10.78 10.25
CA PHE A 42 -13.47 10.28 8.89
C PHE A 42 -12.82 8.91 8.69
N ASN A 43 -11.54 8.78 9.05
CA ASN A 43 -10.81 7.52 8.93
C ASN A 43 -11.48 6.39 9.69
N LYS A 44 -11.90 6.68 10.94
CA LYS A 44 -12.59 5.72 11.80
C LYS A 44 -13.86 5.18 11.13
N ALA A 45 -14.70 6.07 10.60
CA ALA A 45 -15.94 5.66 9.93
C ALA A 45 -15.66 4.84 8.65
N ILE A 46 -14.64 5.22 7.86
CA ILE A 46 -14.21 4.45 6.67
C ILE A 46 -13.68 3.08 7.07
N ILE A 47 -12.85 3.00 8.12
CA ILE A 47 -12.29 1.73 8.60
C ILE A 47 -13.40 0.80 9.06
N ASP A 48 -14.31 1.26 9.92
CA ASP A 48 -15.42 0.46 10.42
C ASP A 48 -16.29 -0.09 9.28
N ALA A 49 -16.54 0.72 8.25
CA ALA A 49 -17.37 0.35 7.12
C ALA A 49 -16.68 -0.60 6.14
N THR A 50 -15.36 -0.51 5.97
CA THR A 50 -14.63 -1.25 4.92
C THR A 50 -13.80 -2.43 5.43
N ALA A 51 -13.58 -2.55 6.75
CA ALA A 51 -12.78 -3.63 7.35
C ALA A 51 -13.18 -5.05 6.94
N PRO A 52 -14.48 -5.41 6.76
CA PRO A 52 -14.86 -6.74 6.30
C PRO A 52 -14.30 -7.13 4.92
N TYR A 53 -14.00 -6.16 4.08
CA TYR A 53 -13.57 -6.33 2.68
C TYR A 53 -12.08 -6.08 2.45
N THR A 54 -11.36 -5.58 3.48
CA THR A 54 -10.03 -4.99 3.36
C THR A 54 -8.99 -5.83 4.12
N VAL A 55 -7.85 -6.11 3.48
CA VAL A 55 -6.72 -6.81 4.12
C VAL A 55 -5.61 -5.85 4.54
N ALA A 56 -5.57 -4.63 3.99
CA ALA A 56 -4.59 -3.62 4.35
C ALA A 56 -5.17 -2.20 4.32
N TYR A 57 -4.76 -1.35 5.24
CA TYR A 57 -4.97 0.10 5.16
C TYR A 57 -3.66 0.81 4.87
N LYS A 58 -3.73 1.81 4.00
CA LYS A 58 -2.55 2.57 3.58
C LYS A 58 -2.78 4.08 3.74
N PRO A 59 -2.56 4.64 4.93
CA PRO A 59 -2.49 6.09 5.10
C PRO A 59 -1.30 6.67 4.32
N ASN A 60 -1.57 7.66 3.46
CA ASN A 60 -0.54 8.39 2.74
C ASN A 60 -0.12 9.61 3.56
N LEU A 61 1.12 9.60 4.04
CA LEU A 61 1.63 10.57 4.99
C LEU A 61 1.54 12.02 4.52
N ALA A 62 1.58 12.26 3.20
CA ALA A 62 1.47 13.61 2.66
C ALA A 62 0.18 14.34 3.10
N PHE A 63 -0.94 13.61 3.26
CA PHE A 63 -2.20 14.19 3.71
C PHE A 63 -2.20 14.55 5.19
N TYR A 64 -1.46 13.81 5.98
CA TYR A 64 -1.32 14.04 7.43
C TYR A 64 -0.25 15.09 7.70
N GLU A 65 0.91 14.99 7.07
CA GLU A 65 2.01 15.96 7.22
C GLU A 65 1.59 17.38 6.79
N ALA A 66 0.74 17.50 5.76
CA ALA A 66 0.18 18.78 5.32
C ALA A 66 -0.71 19.47 6.37
N CYS A 67 -1.17 18.73 7.38
CA CYS A 67 -1.94 19.24 8.52
C CYS A 67 -1.05 19.55 9.75
N GLY A 68 0.28 19.46 9.62
CA GLY A 68 1.24 19.71 10.68
C GLY A 68 1.09 18.74 11.86
N VAL A 69 1.31 19.21 13.08
CA VAL A 69 1.26 18.38 14.30
C VAL A 69 -0.10 17.69 14.46
N LYS A 70 -1.20 18.38 14.13
CA LYS A 70 -2.55 17.79 14.21
C LYS A 70 -2.69 16.58 13.29
N GLY A 71 -2.13 16.64 12.09
CA GLY A 71 -2.14 15.52 11.16
C GLY A 71 -1.35 14.31 11.69
N TRP A 72 -0.21 14.53 12.33
CA TRP A 72 0.54 13.44 12.98
C TRP A 72 -0.26 12.80 14.12
N ILE A 73 -0.99 13.58 14.90
CA ILE A 73 -1.88 13.06 15.95
C ILE A 73 -3.01 12.23 15.33
N SER A 74 -3.64 12.72 14.26
CA SER A 74 -4.68 11.98 13.53
C SER A 74 -4.14 10.66 12.93
N PHE A 75 -2.91 10.67 12.40
CA PHE A 75 -2.24 9.47 11.90
C PHE A 75 -2.02 8.45 13.02
N GLU A 76 -1.44 8.86 14.15
CA GLU A 76 -1.20 8.00 15.30
C GLU A 76 -2.51 7.39 15.83
N LYS A 77 -3.55 8.22 16.02
CA LYS A 77 -4.88 7.73 16.41
C LYS A 77 -5.45 6.73 15.43
N THR A 78 -5.29 6.97 14.12
CA THR A 78 -5.76 6.06 13.06
C THR A 78 -5.05 4.70 13.13
N VAL A 79 -3.73 4.70 13.27
CA VAL A 79 -2.94 3.45 13.41
C VAL A 79 -3.34 2.69 14.66
N ASN A 80 -3.44 3.37 15.80
CA ASN A 80 -3.84 2.75 17.07
C ASN A 80 -5.26 2.17 16.98
N TYR A 81 -6.19 2.91 16.37
CA TYR A 81 -7.56 2.44 16.16
C TYR A 81 -7.64 1.14 15.35
N ILE A 82 -6.87 1.05 14.26
CA ILE A 82 -6.80 -0.18 13.45
C ILE A 82 -6.24 -1.32 14.30
N LYS A 83 -5.15 -1.11 15.01
CA LYS A 83 -4.51 -2.16 15.82
C LYS A 83 -5.37 -2.67 16.96
N GLU A 84 -6.16 -1.81 17.58
CA GLU A 84 -7.02 -2.16 18.71
C GLU A 84 -8.31 -2.88 18.26
N ASN A 85 -8.88 -2.50 17.12
CA ASN A 85 -10.19 -2.99 16.69
C ASN A 85 -10.12 -4.01 15.54
N TYR A 86 -9.04 -3.99 14.74
CA TYR A 86 -8.84 -4.82 13.54
C TYR A 86 -7.39 -5.31 13.45
N PRO A 87 -6.86 -6.01 14.48
CA PRO A 87 -5.44 -6.39 14.58
C PRO A 87 -4.96 -7.31 13.46
N GLU A 88 -5.90 -7.91 12.73
CA GLU A 88 -5.62 -8.78 11.58
C GLU A 88 -5.43 -8.00 10.27
N ILE A 89 -5.60 -6.67 10.25
CA ILE A 89 -5.44 -5.85 9.05
C ILE A 89 -4.04 -5.24 8.99
N PHE A 90 -3.37 -5.41 7.86
CA PHE A 90 -2.02 -4.93 7.61
C PHE A 90 -1.97 -3.40 7.43
N ILE A 91 -1.04 -2.72 8.08
CA ILE A 91 -0.92 -1.25 8.04
C ILE A 91 0.31 -0.83 7.24
N ILE A 92 0.10 -0.06 6.18
CA ILE A 92 1.14 0.45 5.30
C ILE A 92 1.30 1.97 5.51
N ALA A 93 2.40 2.42 6.10
CA ALA A 93 2.76 3.83 6.08
C ALA A 93 3.30 4.20 4.69
N ASP A 94 2.47 4.88 3.88
CA ASP A 94 2.90 5.35 2.56
C ASP A 94 3.65 6.69 2.69
N ALA A 95 4.91 6.58 3.17
CA ALA A 95 5.75 7.70 3.58
C ALA A 95 6.86 8.02 2.57
N LYS A 96 7.20 7.06 1.70
CA LYS A 96 8.27 7.18 0.70
C LYS A 96 9.56 7.77 1.27
N ARG A 97 9.96 7.25 2.43
CA ARG A 97 11.20 7.69 3.10
C ARG A 97 12.42 7.20 2.33
N GLY A 98 13.52 7.91 2.51
CA GLY A 98 14.81 7.55 1.97
C GLY A 98 15.85 8.51 2.53
N ASP A 99 16.81 7.95 3.25
CA ASP A 99 17.99 8.64 3.79
C ASP A 99 19.07 7.57 3.97
N ILE A 100 20.22 7.91 4.53
CA ILE A 100 21.31 6.96 4.69
C ILE A 100 21.66 6.70 6.14
N GLY A 101 22.17 5.48 6.41
CA GLY A 101 22.77 5.09 7.68
C GLY A 101 21.91 5.41 8.90
N ASN A 102 22.47 6.15 9.85
CA ASN A 102 21.79 6.47 11.10
C ASN A 102 20.49 7.27 10.93
N THR A 103 20.42 8.18 9.96
CA THR A 103 19.21 8.97 9.70
C THR A 103 18.08 8.06 9.22
N SER A 104 18.39 7.11 8.33
CA SER A 104 17.41 6.12 7.89
C SER A 104 16.92 5.23 9.04
N SER A 105 17.82 4.87 9.98
CA SER A 105 17.45 4.13 11.20
C SER A 105 16.49 4.93 12.11
N LEU A 106 16.65 6.26 12.18
CA LEU A 106 15.73 7.10 12.96
C LEU A 106 14.32 7.15 12.34
N TYR A 107 14.23 7.18 10.99
CA TYR A 107 12.96 7.02 10.30
C TYR A 107 12.34 5.65 10.57
N ALA A 108 13.11 4.57 10.48
CA ALA A 108 12.63 3.21 10.76
C ALA A 108 12.08 3.11 12.19
N ARG A 109 12.81 3.64 13.19
CA ARG A 109 12.35 3.69 14.58
C ARG A 109 11.03 4.43 14.73
N SER A 110 10.89 5.59 14.10
CA SER A 110 9.65 6.39 14.17
C SER A 110 8.43 5.59 13.71
N PHE A 111 8.54 4.84 12.63
CA PHE A 111 7.40 4.10 12.08
C PHE A 111 7.18 2.74 12.74
N PHE A 112 8.23 2.01 13.07
CA PHE A 112 8.10 0.65 13.58
C PHE A 112 8.03 0.56 15.10
N GLU A 113 8.74 1.42 15.85
CA GLU A 113 8.70 1.41 17.31
C GLU A 113 7.63 2.36 17.88
N GLU A 114 7.59 3.60 17.38
CA GLU A 114 6.68 4.63 17.93
C GLU A 114 5.27 4.48 17.34
N MET A 115 5.12 4.49 16.01
CA MET A 115 3.81 4.38 15.34
C MET A 115 3.34 2.94 15.20
N LYS A 116 4.25 1.96 15.30
CA LYS A 116 3.96 0.50 15.26
C LYS A 116 3.21 0.06 14.00
N VAL A 117 3.50 0.64 12.84
CA VAL A 117 2.95 0.17 11.56
C VAL A 117 3.59 -1.15 11.14
N ASP A 118 2.92 -1.93 10.28
CA ASP A 118 3.48 -3.20 9.80
C ASP A 118 4.49 -2.97 8.67
N SER A 119 4.34 -1.90 7.89
CA SER A 119 5.20 -1.63 6.74
C SER A 119 5.34 -0.15 6.40
N ILE A 120 6.37 0.17 5.63
CA ILE A 120 6.65 1.51 5.13
C ILE A 120 7.11 1.48 3.68
N THR A 121 6.67 2.46 2.87
CA THR A 121 7.22 2.66 1.53
C THR A 121 8.54 3.42 1.59
N VAL A 122 9.54 2.94 0.84
CA VAL A 122 10.90 3.49 0.82
C VAL A 122 11.38 3.71 -0.61
N ALA A 123 12.05 4.84 -0.84
CA ALA A 123 12.68 5.16 -2.12
C ALA A 123 14.09 4.56 -2.18
N PRO A 124 14.43 3.74 -3.19
CA PRO A 124 15.71 3.03 -3.24
C PRO A 124 16.84 3.81 -3.92
N TYR A 125 16.61 5.04 -4.36
CA TYR A 125 17.54 5.79 -5.21
C TYR A 125 18.94 5.96 -4.60
N MET A 126 19.06 6.04 -3.26
CA MET A 126 20.34 6.11 -2.55
C MET A 126 20.96 4.73 -2.24
N GLY A 127 20.37 3.64 -2.75
CA GLY A 127 20.92 2.28 -2.64
C GLY A 127 20.61 1.57 -1.32
N GLU A 128 21.45 0.58 -0.98
CA GLU A 128 21.31 -0.30 0.16
C GLU A 128 21.19 0.46 1.49
N ASP A 129 21.99 1.50 1.65
CA ASP A 129 22.04 2.32 2.86
C ASP A 129 20.71 3.01 3.19
N SER A 130 19.86 3.22 2.19
CA SER A 130 18.55 3.83 2.39
C SER A 130 17.44 2.82 2.74
N VAL A 131 17.62 1.55 2.40
CA VAL A 131 16.60 0.50 2.55
C VAL A 131 16.91 -0.43 3.73
N LYS A 132 18.16 -0.88 3.85
CA LYS A 132 18.58 -1.88 4.83
C LYS A 132 18.30 -1.53 6.30
N PRO A 133 18.39 -0.25 6.75
CA PRO A 133 18.03 0.11 8.12
C PRO A 133 16.58 -0.21 8.50
N PHE A 134 15.65 -0.16 7.55
CA PHE A 134 14.25 -0.55 7.80
C PHE A 134 14.08 -2.07 7.88
N LEU A 135 14.91 -2.85 7.19
CA LEU A 135 14.88 -4.33 7.23
C LEU A 135 15.44 -4.92 8.51
N ALA A 136 16.05 -4.09 9.38
CA ALA A 136 16.58 -4.53 10.68
C ALA A 136 15.48 -4.82 11.73
N TYR A 137 14.24 -4.45 11.43
CA TYR A 137 13.09 -4.64 12.33
C TYR A 137 12.36 -5.96 12.01
N GLU A 138 12.52 -6.93 12.88
CA GLU A 138 11.86 -8.23 12.74
C GLU A 138 10.33 -8.09 12.75
N GLY A 139 9.66 -8.81 11.86
CA GLY A 139 8.19 -8.75 11.72
C GLY A 139 7.65 -7.52 11.01
N SER A 140 8.53 -6.61 10.56
CA SER A 140 8.17 -5.43 9.77
C SER A 140 8.54 -5.60 8.30
N TRP A 141 7.87 -4.84 7.42
CA TRP A 141 8.05 -4.95 5.98
C TRP A 141 8.51 -3.63 5.37
N VAL A 142 9.35 -3.74 4.36
CA VAL A 142 9.76 -2.62 3.53
C VAL A 142 9.12 -2.75 2.15
N ILE A 143 8.47 -1.69 1.69
CA ILE A 143 7.87 -1.64 0.34
C ILE A 143 8.69 -0.70 -0.52
N VAL A 144 9.52 -1.27 -1.37
CA VAL A 144 10.46 -0.52 -2.22
C VAL A 144 9.77 0.01 -3.47
N LEU A 145 9.96 1.29 -3.79
CA LEU A 145 9.48 1.87 -5.05
C LEU A 145 10.26 1.27 -6.22
N ALA A 146 9.58 0.60 -7.14
CA ALA A 146 10.18 0.01 -8.33
C ALA A 146 9.68 0.70 -9.61
N LEU A 147 8.41 0.47 -9.99
CA LEU A 147 7.83 1.03 -11.21
C LEU A 147 6.52 1.72 -10.88
N THR A 148 6.42 3.02 -11.13
CA THR A 148 5.27 3.84 -10.76
C THR A 148 4.40 4.20 -11.98
N SER A 149 3.13 4.63 -11.74
CA SER A 149 2.15 4.90 -12.79
C SER A 149 2.22 6.31 -13.39
N ASN A 150 2.95 7.22 -12.74
CA ASN A 150 3.01 8.62 -13.16
C ASN A 150 3.85 8.83 -14.42
N PRO A 151 3.57 9.84 -15.25
CA PRO A 151 4.36 10.12 -16.47
C PRO A 151 5.86 10.30 -16.20
N GLY A 152 6.25 10.91 -15.08
CA GLY A 152 7.64 11.11 -14.68
C GLY A 152 8.43 9.82 -14.42
N SER A 153 7.78 8.65 -14.40
CA SER A 153 8.49 7.35 -14.35
C SER A 153 9.41 7.17 -15.55
N HIS A 154 9.10 7.78 -16.69
CA HIS A 154 9.91 7.74 -17.90
C HIS A 154 11.25 8.48 -17.76
N ASP A 155 11.38 9.43 -16.82
CA ASP A 155 12.61 10.21 -16.66
C ASP A 155 13.78 9.34 -16.17
N PHE A 156 13.50 8.33 -15.33
CA PHE A 156 14.51 7.47 -14.72
C PHE A 156 14.17 5.98 -14.81
N GLN A 157 12.97 5.57 -14.41
CA GLN A 157 12.66 4.16 -14.16
C GLN A 157 12.74 3.29 -15.42
N LEU A 158 12.47 3.88 -16.60
CA LEU A 158 12.53 3.21 -17.91
C LEU A 158 13.82 3.48 -18.68
N THR A 159 14.77 4.22 -18.11
CA THR A 159 16.10 4.37 -18.73
C THR A 159 16.81 3.02 -18.77
N LYS A 160 17.51 2.77 -19.87
CA LYS A 160 18.20 1.49 -20.10
C LYS A 160 19.70 1.66 -19.90
N ASP A 161 20.32 0.65 -19.30
CA ASP A 161 21.77 0.52 -19.25
C ASP A 161 22.36 -0.03 -20.57
N GLU A 162 23.67 -0.27 -20.59
CA GLU A 162 24.40 -0.80 -21.75
C GLU A 162 23.95 -2.22 -22.14
N GLU A 163 23.36 -2.99 -21.21
CA GLU A 163 22.81 -4.32 -21.42
C GLU A 163 21.34 -4.27 -21.88
N GLY A 164 20.75 -3.07 -21.97
CA GLY A 164 19.36 -2.85 -22.34
C GLY A 164 18.36 -3.04 -21.22
N LYS A 165 18.82 -3.24 -19.97
CA LYS A 165 18.01 -3.45 -18.78
C LYS A 165 17.52 -2.11 -18.24
N MET A 166 16.23 -2.01 -17.88
CA MET A 166 15.64 -0.80 -17.33
C MET A 166 16.06 -0.58 -15.87
N LEU A 167 16.08 0.68 -15.43
CA LEU A 167 16.47 1.01 -14.05
C LEU A 167 15.58 0.32 -13.01
N PHE A 168 14.26 0.25 -13.22
CA PHE A 168 13.38 -0.45 -12.28
C PHE A 168 13.70 -1.94 -12.17
N GLU A 169 14.14 -2.60 -13.25
CA GLU A 169 14.57 -4.01 -13.23
C GLU A 169 15.86 -4.17 -12.42
N ARG A 170 16.80 -3.23 -12.56
CA ARG A 170 18.01 -3.16 -11.72
C ARG A 170 17.67 -2.97 -10.24
N VAL A 171 16.69 -2.12 -9.92
CA VAL A 171 16.22 -1.94 -8.54
C VAL A 171 15.69 -3.26 -7.99
N LEU A 172 14.84 -3.98 -8.73
CA LEU A 172 14.28 -5.28 -8.31
C LEU A 172 15.39 -6.32 -8.08
N GLU A 173 16.31 -6.48 -9.03
CA GLU A 173 17.39 -7.47 -8.93
C GLU A 173 18.37 -7.17 -7.79
N THR A 174 18.71 -5.89 -7.63
CA THR A 174 19.71 -5.49 -6.64
C THR A 174 19.16 -5.57 -5.24
N SER A 175 17.92 -5.11 -5.03
CA SER A 175 17.32 -5.06 -3.68
C SER A 175 16.99 -6.44 -3.09
N GLN A 176 16.81 -7.48 -3.91
CA GLN A 176 16.67 -8.87 -3.41
C GLN A 176 17.91 -9.35 -2.63
N LYS A 177 19.06 -8.67 -2.77
CA LYS A 177 20.25 -8.96 -1.97
C LYS A 177 20.18 -8.35 -0.56
N TRP A 178 19.24 -7.45 -0.33
CA TRP A 178 19.09 -6.72 0.94
C TRP A 178 18.04 -7.34 1.86
N GLY A 179 17.00 -7.96 1.29
CA GLY A 179 15.91 -8.61 1.98
C GLY A 179 15.35 -9.79 1.20
N SER A 180 14.22 -10.31 1.64
CA SER A 180 13.55 -11.47 1.04
C SER A 180 12.07 -11.21 0.82
N ASP A 181 11.37 -12.16 0.21
CA ASP A 181 9.92 -12.13 0.04
C ASP A 181 9.11 -12.27 1.34
N GLU A 182 9.81 -12.46 2.47
CA GLU A 182 9.20 -12.49 3.81
C GLU A 182 9.18 -11.11 4.50
N ASN A 183 9.96 -10.13 4.01
CA ASN A 183 10.08 -8.82 4.64
C ASN A 183 10.20 -7.65 3.64
N MET A 184 10.12 -7.94 2.34
CA MET A 184 10.20 -6.92 1.29
C MET A 184 9.09 -7.10 0.25
N MET A 185 8.47 -5.98 -0.10
CA MET A 185 7.48 -5.84 -1.18
C MET A 185 7.94 -4.76 -2.16
N TYR A 186 7.25 -4.66 -3.30
CA TYR A 186 7.56 -3.64 -4.30
C TYR A 186 6.31 -2.87 -4.73
N VAL A 187 6.45 -1.57 -4.98
CA VAL A 187 5.42 -0.78 -5.63
C VAL A 187 5.51 -0.96 -7.14
N VAL A 188 4.43 -1.43 -7.76
CA VAL A 188 4.28 -1.54 -9.22
C VAL A 188 2.92 -0.96 -9.62
N GLY A 189 2.93 0.10 -10.41
CA GLY A 189 1.70 0.81 -10.79
C GLY A 189 0.78 -0.01 -11.70
N ALA A 190 -0.52 0.04 -11.47
CA ALA A 190 -1.54 -0.73 -12.20
C ALA A 190 -1.60 -0.44 -13.70
N THR A 191 -1.12 0.71 -14.16
CA THR A 191 -1.09 1.10 -15.58
C THR A 191 0.06 0.46 -16.37
N GLN A 192 0.91 -0.31 -15.71
CA GLN A 192 2.12 -0.90 -16.30
C GLN A 192 1.87 -2.26 -17.01
N GLY A 193 0.63 -2.75 -17.05
CA GLY A 193 0.19 -3.88 -17.88
C GLY A 193 1.19 -5.03 -17.97
N LYS A 194 1.73 -5.26 -19.17
CA LYS A 194 2.70 -6.33 -19.43
C LYS A 194 4.02 -6.23 -18.67
N SER A 195 4.36 -5.07 -18.10
CA SER A 195 5.58 -4.94 -17.28
C SER A 195 5.51 -5.82 -16.01
N PHE A 196 4.31 -6.22 -15.58
CA PHE A 196 4.15 -7.20 -14.50
C PHE A 196 4.78 -8.56 -14.83
N GLU A 197 4.82 -8.99 -16.10
CA GLU A 197 5.51 -10.23 -16.49
C GLU A 197 7.02 -10.11 -16.20
N ASN A 198 7.64 -9.00 -16.60
CA ASN A 198 9.06 -8.75 -16.31
C ASN A 198 9.31 -8.67 -14.79
N VAL A 199 8.42 -7.98 -14.06
CA VAL A 199 8.52 -7.90 -12.60
C VAL A 199 8.47 -9.30 -11.98
N ARG A 200 7.52 -10.16 -12.40
CA ARG A 200 7.38 -11.52 -11.86
C ARG A 200 8.54 -12.45 -12.23
N ASN A 201 9.14 -12.26 -13.40
CA ASN A 201 10.35 -13.00 -13.78
C ASN A 201 11.53 -12.68 -12.83
N ILE A 202 11.59 -11.47 -12.28
CA ILE A 202 12.66 -11.04 -11.38
C ILE A 202 12.29 -11.34 -9.92
N VAL A 203 11.05 -11.06 -9.50
CA VAL A 203 10.56 -11.20 -8.11
C VAL A 203 9.31 -12.09 -8.03
N PRO A 204 9.44 -13.39 -8.30
CA PRO A 204 8.29 -14.29 -8.45
C PRO A 204 7.43 -14.40 -7.18
N ASN A 205 8.04 -14.34 -6.00
CA ASN A 205 7.40 -14.66 -4.72
C ASN A 205 7.06 -13.43 -3.87
N HIS A 206 7.55 -12.25 -4.23
CA HIS A 206 7.33 -11.02 -3.46
C HIS A 206 5.90 -10.50 -3.62
N PHE A 207 5.34 -9.91 -2.57
CA PHE A 207 4.12 -9.13 -2.70
C PHE A 207 4.37 -7.84 -3.48
N LEU A 208 3.38 -7.44 -4.27
CA LEU A 208 3.38 -6.17 -5.00
C LEU A 208 2.26 -5.27 -4.46
N LEU A 209 2.62 -4.07 -4.03
CA LEU A 209 1.65 -3.01 -3.76
C LEU A 209 1.33 -2.33 -5.09
N VAL A 210 0.07 -2.41 -5.50
CA VAL A 210 -0.37 -1.98 -6.84
C VAL A 210 -1.34 -0.81 -6.73
N PRO A 211 -0.85 0.45 -6.76
CA PRO A 211 -1.70 1.63 -6.83
C PRO A 211 -2.20 1.89 -8.25
N GLY A 212 -3.37 2.56 -8.37
CA GLY A 212 -3.86 3.10 -9.64
C GLY A 212 -4.91 2.28 -10.37
N VAL A 213 -5.41 1.20 -9.77
CA VAL A 213 -6.56 0.46 -10.32
C VAL A 213 -7.81 1.35 -10.27
N GLY A 214 -8.57 1.35 -11.36
CA GLY A 214 -9.77 2.16 -11.54
C GLY A 214 -9.48 3.65 -11.73
N ALA A 215 -9.16 4.38 -10.68
CA ALA A 215 -9.03 5.85 -10.66
C ALA A 215 -7.93 6.42 -11.58
N GLN A 216 -6.93 5.63 -11.94
CA GLN A 216 -5.85 6.00 -12.86
C GLN A 216 -5.88 5.20 -14.19
N GLY A 217 -6.97 4.46 -14.42
CA GLY A 217 -7.16 3.68 -15.65
C GLY A 217 -6.53 2.28 -15.66
N GLY A 218 -5.95 1.84 -14.54
CA GLY A 218 -5.45 0.46 -14.41
C GLY A 218 -6.59 -0.56 -14.33
N SER A 219 -6.47 -1.67 -15.07
CA SER A 219 -7.40 -2.80 -15.05
C SER A 219 -7.04 -3.79 -13.96
N LEU A 220 -8.00 -4.13 -13.08
CA LEU A 220 -7.81 -5.19 -12.09
C LEU A 220 -7.52 -6.54 -12.77
N GLU A 221 -8.24 -6.86 -13.84
CA GLU A 221 -8.07 -8.11 -14.59
C GLU A 221 -6.65 -8.24 -15.17
N GLU A 222 -6.11 -7.17 -15.79
CA GLU A 222 -4.74 -7.16 -16.31
C GLU A 222 -3.69 -7.32 -15.21
N VAL A 223 -3.87 -6.59 -14.09
CA VAL A 223 -3.00 -6.71 -12.92
C VAL A 223 -2.99 -8.14 -12.40
N CYS A 224 -4.16 -8.76 -12.28
CA CYS A 224 -4.28 -10.14 -11.84
C CYS A 224 -3.68 -11.13 -12.85
N LYS A 225 -3.93 -10.92 -14.15
CA LYS A 225 -3.44 -11.79 -15.21
C LYS A 225 -1.93 -11.92 -15.22
N TYR A 226 -1.22 -10.81 -15.05
CA TYR A 226 0.24 -10.75 -15.19
C TYR A 226 0.97 -10.66 -13.86
N GLY A 227 0.29 -10.22 -12.79
CA GLY A 227 0.90 -9.90 -11.50
C GLY A 227 0.62 -10.90 -10.38
N MET A 228 -0.39 -11.76 -10.46
CA MET A 228 -0.65 -12.77 -9.42
C MET A 228 0.36 -13.91 -9.45
N ASN A 229 0.62 -14.48 -8.28
CA ASN A 229 1.35 -15.73 -8.07
C ASN A 229 0.50 -16.71 -7.22
N ASP A 230 1.07 -17.84 -6.81
CA ASP A 230 0.36 -18.90 -6.09
C ASP A 230 -0.17 -18.45 -4.71
N ASP A 231 0.46 -17.44 -4.10
CA ASP A 231 0.05 -16.81 -2.83
C ASP A 231 -0.87 -15.58 -3.02
N CYS A 232 -1.42 -15.35 -4.21
CA CYS A 232 -1.96 -14.08 -4.69
C CYS A 232 -0.86 -13.05 -5.00
N GLY A 233 0.03 -12.75 -4.06
CA GLY A 233 1.19 -11.86 -4.22
C GLY A 233 0.85 -10.40 -4.54
N LEU A 234 -0.39 -9.96 -4.36
CA LEU A 234 -0.85 -8.60 -4.67
C LEU A 234 -1.55 -7.96 -3.48
N LEU A 235 -1.30 -6.66 -3.30
CA LEU A 235 -2.12 -5.74 -2.53
C LEU A 235 -2.56 -4.60 -3.47
N VAL A 236 -3.80 -4.63 -3.93
CA VAL A 236 -4.33 -3.62 -4.86
C VAL A 236 -4.87 -2.44 -4.08
N ASN A 237 -4.25 -1.27 -4.26
CA ASN A 237 -4.64 -0.07 -3.53
C ASN A 237 -5.71 0.72 -4.30
N ALA A 238 -6.88 0.86 -3.68
CA ALA A 238 -7.93 1.79 -4.06
C ALA A 238 -8.14 2.83 -2.94
N SER A 239 -8.17 4.12 -3.30
CA SER A 239 -8.33 5.22 -2.35
C SER A 239 -9.57 6.05 -2.72
N ARG A 240 -9.43 7.07 -3.56
CA ARG A 240 -10.50 8.03 -3.88
C ARG A 240 -11.80 7.38 -4.34
N ALA A 241 -11.74 6.27 -5.07
CA ALA A 241 -12.92 5.55 -5.55
C ALA A 241 -13.75 4.91 -4.42
N ILE A 242 -13.17 4.76 -3.23
CA ILE A 242 -13.81 4.22 -2.04
C ILE A 242 -14.11 5.36 -1.06
N ILE A 243 -13.07 6.01 -0.52
CA ILE A 243 -13.23 6.94 0.61
C ILE A 243 -13.91 8.26 0.25
N PHE A 244 -13.95 8.64 -1.01
CA PHE A 244 -14.63 9.83 -1.53
C PHE A 244 -15.68 9.51 -2.59
N ALA A 245 -16.27 8.30 -2.52
CA ALA A 245 -17.37 7.89 -3.40
C ALA A 245 -18.65 8.68 -3.12
N ASP A 246 -18.82 9.16 -1.89
CA ASP A 246 -19.91 10.03 -1.46
C ASP A 246 -19.35 11.12 -0.52
N SER A 247 -20.03 12.30 -0.47
CA SER A 247 -19.65 13.44 0.37
C SER A 247 -20.73 13.83 1.39
N THR A 248 -21.80 13.04 1.48
CA THR A 248 -22.91 13.24 2.42
C THR A 248 -22.66 12.50 3.75
N GLU A 249 -23.64 12.49 4.63
CA GLU A 249 -23.60 11.70 5.87
C GLU A 249 -23.56 10.19 5.61
N ASN A 250 -23.92 9.74 4.40
CA ASN A 250 -23.89 8.34 4.00
C ASN A 250 -22.51 7.86 3.48
N PHE A 251 -21.49 8.71 3.50
CA PHE A 251 -20.16 8.44 2.91
C PHE A 251 -19.58 7.08 3.31
N ALA A 252 -19.72 6.69 4.57
CA ALA A 252 -19.18 5.43 5.08
C ALA A 252 -19.95 4.21 4.52
N ALA A 253 -21.27 4.30 4.41
CA ALA A 253 -22.09 3.23 3.82
C ALA A 253 -21.77 3.05 2.33
N VAL A 254 -21.62 4.15 1.58
CA VAL A 254 -21.22 4.10 0.17
C VAL A 254 -19.80 3.58 0.01
N ALA A 255 -18.89 3.93 0.92
CA ALA A 255 -17.53 3.37 0.92
C ALA A 255 -17.53 1.84 1.14
N ALA A 256 -18.40 1.33 2.02
CA ALA A 256 -18.60 -0.12 2.21
C ALA A 256 -19.07 -0.81 0.93
N GLU A 257 -20.07 -0.23 0.24
CA GLU A 257 -20.55 -0.75 -1.05
C GLU A 257 -19.42 -0.83 -2.08
N LYS A 258 -18.62 0.24 -2.20
CA LYS A 258 -17.48 0.28 -3.12
C LYS A 258 -16.39 -0.74 -2.76
N ALA A 259 -16.09 -0.90 -1.49
CA ALA A 259 -15.15 -1.93 -1.03
C ALA A 259 -15.65 -3.34 -1.31
N ALA A 260 -16.96 -3.60 -1.12
CA ALA A 260 -17.60 -4.86 -1.46
C ALA A 260 -17.55 -5.15 -2.97
N ASP A 261 -17.76 -4.13 -3.83
CA ASP A 261 -17.63 -4.26 -5.28
C ASP A 261 -16.21 -4.72 -5.69
N TYR A 262 -15.17 -4.12 -5.08
CA TYR A 262 -13.78 -4.56 -5.30
C TYR A 262 -13.55 -5.98 -4.78
N GLN A 263 -14.01 -6.29 -3.58
CA GLN A 263 -13.86 -7.62 -2.99
C GLN A 263 -14.50 -8.69 -3.88
N GLN A 264 -15.70 -8.46 -4.40
CA GLN A 264 -16.36 -9.41 -5.30
C GLN A 264 -15.56 -9.67 -6.59
N GLN A 265 -14.98 -8.63 -7.18
CA GLN A 265 -14.11 -8.79 -8.34
C GLN A 265 -12.85 -9.58 -7.97
N MET A 266 -12.24 -9.28 -6.83
CA MET A 266 -11.04 -9.96 -6.33
C MET A 266 -11.31 -11.43 -5.99
N GLU A 267 -12.47 -11.74 -5.41
CA GLU A 267 -12.89 -13.13 -5.14
C GLU A 267 -12.97 -13.94 -6.44
N ASN A 268 -13.51 -13.36 -7.52
CA ASN A 268 -13.58 -14.03 -8.82
C ASN A 268 -12.16 -14.31 -9.37
N GLU A 269 -11.24 -13.37 -9.24
CA GLU A 269 -9.86 -13.54 -9.68
C GLU A 269 -9.11 -14.62 -8.86
N LEU A 270 -9.33 -14.66 -7.54
CA LEU A 270 -8.76 -15.70 -6.66
C LEU A 270 -9.28 -17.10 -7.01
N LYS A 271 -10.58 -17.24 -7.28
CA LYS A 271 -11.21 -18.50 -7.72
C LYS A 271 -10.69 -18.94 -9.08
N LEU A 272 -10.58 -18.02 -10.04
CA LEU A 272 -10.11 -18.32 -11.40
C LEU A 272 -8.70 -18.93 -11.39
N ARG A 273 -7.90 -18.62 -10.37
CA ARG A 273 -6.52 -19.12 -10.22
C ARG A 273 -6.36 -20.22 -9.17
N ASN A 274 -7.47 -20.74 -8.64
CA ASN A 274 -7.48 -21.80 -7.62
C ASN A 274 -6.69 -21.43 -6.34
N ILE A 275 -6.68 -20.14 -5.96
CA ILE A 275 -6.07 -19.69 -4.70
C ILE A 275 -7.02 -19.91 -3.52
N ILE A 276 -8.35 -19.83 -3.80
CA ILE A 276 -9.44 -20.14 -2.87
C ILE A 276 -10.44 -21.10 -3.50
#